data_7afcb10e8372201f49594419ea5efde8
#
_entry.id   7afcb10e8372201f49594419ea5efde8
#
_cell.length_a   1.000
_cell.length_b   1.000
_cell.length_c   1.000
_cell.angle_alpha   90.00
_cell.angle_beta   90.00
_cell.angle_gamma   90.00
#
_symmetry.space_group_name_H-M   'P 1'
#
loop_
_entity.id
_entity.type
_entity.pdbx_description
1 polymer ?
#
loop_
_entity_poly.entity_id
_entity_poly.type
_entity_poly.pdbx_seq_one_letter_code
_entity_poly.pdbx_strand_id
1 'polypeptide(L)'
;VQTLVAGDRVLDASGTERVVIWAGVAEVDLDPHTSNSVAPVRFEVGALGAGHPMRPLKLSPLQHLPLPESGAGEALCLGPALGFVGLPGVRMAHLAGRLAYHHLLLDRHALILANGAAVESLYPCPEIIARLAPERRIEVHAALAAAGHAGRTYPPLAETLGVWQTRRALALWPEAIPEPEIRLAS
;
A
#
# COMPACT_ATOMS: atom_id res chain seq x y z
N VAL A 1 1.19 8.89 -9.18
CA VAL A 1 2.23 8.82 -8.13
C VAL A 1 3.62 9.12 -8.71
N GLN A 2 3.92 8.72 -9.94
CA GLN A 2 5.25 8.85 -10.55
C GLN A 2 5.73 10.30 -10.74
N THR A 3 4.84 11.26 -10.72
CA THR A 3 5.13 12.69 -10.94
C THR A 3 5.12 13.52 -9.65
N LEU A 4 4.76 12.90 -8.52
CA LEU A 4 4.70 13.59 -7.24
C LEU A 4 6.10 13.83 -6.69
N VAL A 5 6.31 15.04 -6.15
CA VAL A 5 7.56 15.48 -5.53
C VAL A 5 7.29 16.09 -4.16
N ALA A 6 8.35 16.27 -3.37
CA ALA A 6 8.25 16.97 -2.09
C ALA A 6 7.71 18.40 -2.30
N GLY A 7 6.75 18.79 -1.46
CA GLY A 7 6.02 20.05 -1.54
C GLY A 7 4.65 19.94 -2.22
N ASP A 8 4.39 18.86 -2.97
CA ASP A 8 3.06 18.64 -3.58
C ASP A 8 2.01 18.40 -2.50
N ARG A 9 0.76 18.74 -2.84
CA ARG A 9 -0.40 18.49 -2.00
C ARG A 9 -1.26 17.38 -2.61
N VAL A 10 -1.67 16.45 -1.76
CA VAL A 10 -2.53 15.33 -2.13
C VAL A 10 -3.71 15.25 -1.18
N LEU A 11 -4.83 14.71 -1.64
CA LEU A 11 -5.93 14.36 -0.75
C LEU A 11 -5.73 12.93 -0.23
N ASP A 12 -5.84 12.76 1.06
CA ASP A 12 -5.91 11.43 1.66
C ASP A 12 -7.29 10.79 1.43
N ALA A 13 -7.46 9.52 1.82
CA ALA A 13 -8.71 8.80 1.64
C ALA A 13 -9.89 9.40 2.43
N SER A 14 -9.63 10.25 3.42
CA SER A 14 -10.67 11.01 4.16
C SER A 14 -11.05 12.33 3.49
N GLY A 15 -10.37 12.70 2.39
CA GLY A 15 -10.52 14.00 1.73
C GLY A 15 -9.72 15.12 2.39
N THR A 16 -8.87 14.81 3.37
CA THR A 16 -8.00 15.79 4.03
C THR A 16 -6.77 16.05 3.17
N GLU A 17 -6.40 17.31 3.01
CA GLU A 17 -5.18 17.70 2.30
C GLU A 17 -3.94 17.32 3.12
N ARG A 18 -2.96 16.70 2.45
CA ARG A 18 -1.66 16.29 3.00
C ARG A 18 -0.54 16.83 2.14
N VAL A 19 0.57 17.12 2.78
CA VAL A 19 1.79 17.55 2.08
C VAL A 19 2.70 16.36 1.88
N VAL A 20 3.19 16.16 0.66
CA VAL A 20 4.26 15.21 0.36
C VAL A 20 5.56 15.80 0.88
N ILE A 21 6.14 15.23 1.93
CA ILE A 21 7.41 15.70 2.49
C ILE A 21 8.61 14.98 1.87
N TRP A 22 8.39 13.79 1.28
CA TRP A 22 9.39 13.06 0.49
C TRP A 22 8.71 12.10 -0.48
N ALA A 23 9.26 11.99 -1.67
CA ALA A 23 8.89 11.01 -2.67
C ALA A 23 10.13 10.25 -3.13
N GLY A 24 10.08 8.92 -3.11
CA GLY A 24 11.19 8.08 -3.49
C GLY A 24 10.79 6.94 -4.39
N VAL A 25 11.78 6.39 -5.09
CA VAL A 25 11.63 5.25 -5.99
C VAL A 25 12.63 4.17 -5.60
N ALA A 26 12.14 2.95 -5.45
CA ALA A 26 12.98 1.77 -5.33
C ALA A 26 12.86 0.94 -6.61
N GLU A 27 13.95 0.81 -7.34
CA GLU A 27 14.02 -0.04 -8.54
C GLU A 27 14.42 -1.45 -8.15
N VAL A 28 13.75 -2.44 -8.76
CA VAL A 28 13.99 -3.86 -8.55
C VAL A 28 14.04 -4.55 -9.90
N ASP A 29 15.08 -5.35 -10.11
CA ASP A 29 15.16 -6.23 -11.26
C ASP A 29 14.46 -7.55 -10.93
N LEU A 30 13.44 -7.86 -11.72
CA LEU A 30 12.65 -9.07 -11.60
C LEU A 30 13.06 -10.08 -12.66
N ASP A 31 13.16 -11.32 -12.26
CA ASP A 31 13.30 -12.48 -13.14
C ASP A 31 12.17 -13.51 -12.86
N PRO A 32 12.00 -14.55 -13.69
CA PRO A 32 10.96 -15.57 -13.46
C PRO A 32 11.07 -16.32 -12.12
N HIS A 33 12.23 -16.25 -11.47
CA HIS A 33 12.52 -16.89 -10.20
C HIS A 33 12.51 -15.90 -9.02
N THR A 34 12.21 -14.63 -9.30
CA THR A 34 12.13 -13.59 -8.25
C THR A 34 11.17 -14.02 -7.14
N SER A 35 11.65 -13.96 -5.92
CA SER A 35 10.89 -14.32 -4.72
C SER A 35 9.57 -13.54 -4.62
N ASN A 36 8.53 -14.19 -4.13
CA ASN A 36 7.23 -13.58 -3.80
C ASN A 36 7.35 -12.45 -2.77
N SER A 37 8.48 -12.34 -2.06
CA SER A 37 8.74 -11.22 -1.15
C SER A 37 9.05 -9.90 -1.88
N VAL A 38 9.32 -9.96 -3.19
CA VAL A 38 9.73 -8.82 -4.02
C VAL A 38 8.78 -8.62 -5.20
N ALA A 39 8.28 -9.71 -5.80
CA ALA A 39 7.36 -9.66 -6.93
C ALA A 39 6.05 -8.92 -6.55
N PRO A 40 5.52 -8.04 -7.41
CA PRO A 40 4.35 -7.26 -7.05
C PRO A 40 3.09 -8.12 -6.91
N VAL A 41 2.22 -7.71 -6.01
CA VAL A 41 0.84 -8.19 -5.95
C VAL A 41 0.00 -7.34 -6.90
N ARG A 42 -0.73 -8.00 -7.79
CA ARG A 42 -1.66 -7.38 -8.74
C ARG A 42 -3.09 -7.56 -8.25
N PHE A 43 -3.79 -6.45 -8.18
CA PHE A 43 -5.23 -6.35 -7.93
C PHE A 43 -5.91 -6.00 -9.25
N GLU A 44 -6.84 -6.81 -9.68
CA GLU A 44 -7.68 -6.53 -10.84
C GLU A 44 -8.76 -5.50 -10.48
N VAL A 45 -9.42 -4.94 -11.48
CA VAL A 45 -10.52 -3.99 -11.28
C VAL A 45 -11.58 -4.60 -10.38
N GLY A 46 -11.99 -3.89 -9.34
CA GLY A 46 -13.03 -4.32 -8.41
C GLY A 46 -12.59 -5.35 -7.36
N ALA A 47 -11.35 -5.82 -7.37
CA ALA A 47 -10.86 -6.88 -6.48
C ALA A 47 -10.91 -6.54 -4.96
N LEU A 48 -11.06 -5.27 -4.62
CA LEU A 48 -11.21 -4.79 -3.24
C LEU A 48 -12.65 -4.41 -2.88
N GLY A 49 -13.62 -4.76 -3.74
CA GLY A 49 -15.02 -4.41 -3.54
C GLY A 49 -15.36 -2.99 -4.02
N ALA A 50 -16.65 -2.67 -4.10
CA ALA A 50 -17.19 -1.37 -4.51
C ALA A 50 -16.58 -0.79 -5.82
N GLY A 51 -16.13 -1.64 -6.75
CA GLY A 51 -15.50 -1.24 -8.00
C GLY A 51 -14.03 -0.81 -7.87
N HIS A 52 -13.41 -0.99 -6.72
CA HIS A 52 -12.01 -0.63 -6.49
C HIS A 52 -11.07 -1.85 -6.56
N PRO A 53 -9.84 -1.66 -7.07
CA PRO A 53 -9.36 -0.47 -7.77
C PRO A 53 -10.11 -0.24 -9.10
N MET A 54 -10.24 1.01 -9.55
CA MET A 54 -10.90 1.36 -10.83
C MET A 54 -10.07 0.98 -12.07
N ARG A 55 -8.80 0.69 -11.89
CA ARG A 55 -7.84 0.16 -12.89
C ARG A 55 -6.96 -0.85 -12.19
N PRO A 56 -6.39 -1.83 -12.92
CA PRO A 56 -5.45 -2.77 -12.32
C PRO A 56 -4.36 -2.05 -11.54
N LEU A 57 -4.13 -2.49 -10.31
CA LEU A 57 -3.16 -1.89 -9.39
C LEU A 57 -2.08 -2.93 -9.06
N LYS A 58 -0.82 -2.51 -9.09
CA LYS A 58 0.33 -3.32 -8.66
C LYS A 58 0.93 -2.66 -7.44
N LEU A 59 1.10 -3.43 -6.38
CA LEU A 59 1.67 -2.98 -5.12
C LEU A 59 2.84 -3.86 -4.72
N SER A 60 3.77 -3.29 -3.96
CA SER A 60 4.77 -4.09 -3.24
C SER A 60 4.08 -5.11 -2.33
N PRO A 61 4.61 -6.32 -2.17
CA PRO A 61 4.06 -7.33 -1.25
C PRO A 61 3.87 -6.82 0.17
N LEU A 62 4.72 -5.89 0.59
CA LEU A 62 4.71 -5.29 1.92
C LEU A 62 3.91 -3.98 2.03
N GLN A 63 3.33 -3.50 0.92
CA GLN A 63 2.45 -2.33 0.95
C GLN A 63 1.18 -2.69 1.71
N HIS A 64 0.82 -1.87 2.70
CA HIS A 64 -0.39 -2.13 3.46
C HIS A 64 -1.63 -1.48 2.83
N LEU A 65 -2.75 -2.19 2.98
CA LEU A 65 -4.08 -1.75 2.61
C LEU A 65 -5.00 -1.87 3.83
N PRO A 66 -6.04 -1.03 3.92
CA PRO A 66 -7.05 -1.20 4.95
C PRO A 66 -7.75 -2.55 4.79
N LEU A 67 -7.91 -3.24 5.89
CA LEU A 67 -8.81 -4.37 5.95
C LEU A 67 -10.24 -3.83 6.05
N PRO A 68 -11.16 -4.51 5.40
CA PRO A 68 -12.55 -4.19 5.55
C PRO A 68 -12.98 -4.32 7.02
N GLU A 69 -13.88 -3.47 7.50
CA GLU A 69 -14.41 -3.50 8.86
C GLU A 69 -15.31 -4.73 9.05
N SER A 70 -15.03 -5.57 10.06
CA SER A 70 -15.86 -6.74 10.36
C SER A 70 -17.17 -6.37 11.08
N GLY A 71 -17.33 -5.11 11.51
CA GLY A 71 -18.51 -4.59 12.19
C GLY A 71 -18.44 -3.09 12.45
N ALA A 72 -19.60 -2.48 12.71
CA ALA A 72 -19.68 -1.07 13.04
C ALA A 72 -18.94 -0.78 14.37
N GLY A 73 -17.86 0.01 14.28
CA GLY A 73 -17.08 0.45 15.43
C GLY A 73 -15.78 -0.32 15.66
N GLU A 74 -15.40 -1.24 14.78
CA GLU A 74 -14.07 -1.85 14.85
C GLU A 74 -12.98 -0.84 14.43
N ALA A 75 -11.83 -0.92 15.08
CA ALA A 75 -10.71 -0.07 14.76
C ALA A 75 -10.14 -0.43 13.38
N LEU A 76 -9.73 0.58 12.62
CA LEU A 76 -9.04 0.39 11.36
C LEU A 76 -7.78 -0.47 11.57
N CYS A 77 -7.66 -1.54 10.79
CA CYS A 77 -6.46 -2.36 10.71
C CYS A 77 -5.92 -2.34 9.28
N LEU A 78 -4.59 -2.44 9.14
CA LEU A 78 -3.91 -2.51 7.85
C LEU A 78 -3.26 -3.88 7.68
N GLY A 79 -3.36 -4.44 6.49
CA GLY A 79 -2.71 -5.70 6.14
C GLY A 79 -1.81 -5.56 4.90
N PRO A 80 -0.68 -6.30 4.82
CA PRO A 80 0.20 -6.27 3.67
C PRO A 80 -0.48 -6.89 2.44
N ALA A 81 -0.23 -6.34 1.26
CA ALA A 81 -0.79 -6.80 -0.02
C ALA A 81 -0.61 -8.30 -0.25
N LEU A 82 0.50 -8.87 0.21
CA LEU A 82 0.76 -10.31 0.15
C LEU A 82 -0.30 -11.14 0.91
N GLY A 83 -0.92 -10.58 1.94
CA GLY A 83 -1.99 -11.21 2.69
C GLY A 83 -3.29 -11.37 1.89
N PHE A 84 -3.50 -10.53 0.88
CA PHE A 84 -4.68 -10.55 0.02
C PHE A 84 -4.57 -11.56 -1.15
N VAL A 85 -3.37 -12.11 -1.40
CA VAL A 85 -3.17 -13.07 -2.50
C VAL A 85 -3.99 -14.32 -2.27
N GLY A 86 -4.79 -14.68 -3.28
CA GLY A 86 -5.75 -15.79 -3.24
C GLY A 86 -7.21 -15.33 -3.17
N LEU A 87 -7.45 -14.06 -2.90
CA LEU A 87 -8.78 -13.49 -3.10
C LEU A 87 -9.12 -13.37 -4.59
N PRO A 88 -10.39 -13.38 -4.99
CA PRO A 88 -10.80 -13.16 -6.37
C PRO A 88 -10.16 -11.89 -6.95
N GLY A 89 -9.48 -12.01 -8.09
CA GLY A 89 -8.80 -10.88 -8.74
C GLY A 89 -7.49 -10.42 -8.09
N VAL A 90 -6.98 -11.11 -7.07
CA VAL A 90 -5.70 -10.78 -6.40
C VAL A 90 -4.69 -11.90 -6.58
N ARG A 91 -3.55 -11.60 -7.21
CA ARG A 91 -2.50 -12.59 -7.50
C ARG A 91 -1.11 -11.98 -7.50
N MET A 92 -0.10 -12.82 -7.33
CA MET A 92 1.27 -12.42 -7.61
C MET A 92 1.41 -12.11 -9.11
N ALA A 93 2.10 -11.01 -9.43
CA ALA A 93 2.44 -10.67 -10.81
C ALA A 93 3.88 -11.12 -11.10
N HIS A 94 4.02 -12.29 -11.72
CA HIS A 94 5.31 -12.76 -12.21
C HIS A 94 5.68 -11.96 -13.47
N LEU A 95 6.57 -11.00 -13.28
CA LEU A 95 7.06 -10.10 -14.32
C LEU A 95 8.56 -10.34 -14.49
N ALA A 96 9.07 -10.11 -15.70
CA ALA A 96 10.49 -10.02 -15.96
C ALA A 96 10.84 -8.58 -16.32
N GLY A 97 12.04 -8.14 -15.96
CA GLY A 97 12.55 -6.79 -16.24
C GLY A 97 12.51 -5.87 -15.02
N ARG A 98 12.79 -4.59 -15.26
CA ARG A 98 12.88 -3.59 -14.19
C ARG A 98 11.51 -3.09 -13.77
N LEU A 99 11.26 -3.06 -12.46
CA LEU A 99 10.08 -2.51 -11.83
C LEU A 99 10.48 -1.40 -10.86
N ALA A 100 9.69 -0.32 -10.83
CA ALA A 100 9.86 0.79 -9.91
C ALA A 100 8.72 0.79 -8.89
N TYR A 101 9.05 0.73 -7.60
CA TYR A 101 8.12 0.98 -6.50
C TYR A 101 8.23 2.44 -6.05
N HIS A 102 7.12 3.14 -6.08
CA HIS A 102 7.02 4.53 -5.65
C HIS A 102 6.56 4.61 -4.21
N HIS A 103 7.28 5.38 -3.41
CA HIS A 103 6.98 5.61 -2.00
C HIS A 103 6.70 7.08 -1.78
N LEU A 104 5.63 7.39 -1.04
CA LEU A 104 5.28 8.75 -0.64
C LEU A 104 5.28 8.83 0.88
N LEU A 105 6.10 9.74 1.42
CA LEU A 105 6.07 10.14 2.81
C LEU A 105 5.30 11.45 2.92
N LEU A 106 4.24 11.44 3.70
CA LEU A 106 3.40 12.60 3.93
C LEU A 106 3.74 13.26 5.27
N ASP A 107 3.19 14.43 5.52
CA ASP A 107 3.30 15.15 6.80
C ASP A 107 2.67 14.39 7.98
N ARG A 108 1.83 13.40 7.69
CA ARG A 108 1.27 12.43 8.64
C ARG A 108 1.07 11.08 7.96
N HIS A 109 1.06 10.01 8.75
CA HIS A 109 0.67 8.69 8.27
C HIS A 109 -0.80 8.70 7.85
N ALA A 110 -1.09 8.34 6.59
CA ALA A 110 -2.41 8.43 6.01
C ALA A 110 -2.64 7.33 4.96
N LEU A 111 -3.90 7.12 4.60
CA LEU A 111 -4.26 6.36 3.40
C LEU A 111 -4.39 7.32 2.22
N ILE A 112 -3.79 6.97 1.10
CA ILE A 112 -3.92 7.68 -0.18
C ILE A 112 -4.69 6.84 -1.18
N LEU A 113 -5.24 7.46 -2.22
CA LEU A 113 -5.98 6.74 -3.25
C LEU A 113 -5.08 6.38 -4.45
N ALA A 114 -4.82 5.09 -4.62
CA ALA A 114 -4.13 4.55 -5.79
C ALA A 114 -5.15 3.85 -6.70
N ASN A 115 -5.42 4.39 -7.88
CA ASN A 115 -6.48 3.94 -8.79
C ASN A 115 -7.86 3.80 -8.08
N GLY A 116 -8.14 4.69 -7.11
CA GLY A 116 -9.35 4.67 -6.31
C GLY A 116 -9.30 3.74 -5.09
N ALA A 117 -8.34 2.84 -4.98
CA ALA A 117 -8.15 2.00 -3.79
C ALA A 117 -7.34 2.74 -2.73
N ALA A 118 -7.75 2.62 -1.47
CA ALA A 118 -7.00 3.16 -0.34
C ALA A 118 -5.74 2.31 -0.09
N VAL A 119 -4.58 2.96 -0.03
CA VAL A 119 -3.30 2.35 0.28
C VAL A 119 -2.52 3.22 1.27
N GLU A 120 -1.71 2.60 2.10
CA GLU A 120 -0.89 3.28 3.09
C GLU A 120 0.15 4.21 2.45
N SER A 121 0.35 5.42 2.97
CA SER A 121 1.56 6.20 2.72
C SER A 121 2.75 5.58 3.46
N LEU A 122 3.98 5.92 3.09
CA LEU A 122 5.15 5.42 3.80
C LEU A 122 5.07 5.78 5.29
N TYR A 123 5.09 4.78 6.18
CA TYR A 123 5.21 4.97 7.62
C TYR A 123 6.69 4.90 8.02
N PRO A 124 7.30 6.01 8.50
CA PRO A 124 8.74 6.09 8.73
C PRO A 124 9.15 5.49 10.09
N CYS A 125 8.73 4.25 10.40
CA CYS A 125 9.25 3.57 11.57
C CYS A 125 10.71 3.10 11.36
N PRO A 126 11.46 2.87 12.44
CA PRO A 126 12.88 2.49 12.34
C PRO A 126 13.10 1.27 11.45
N GLU A 127 12.21 0.27 11.51
CA GLU A 127 12.30 -0.98 10.76
C GLU A 127 12.13 -0.75 9.25
N ILE A 128 11.23 0.15 8.86
CA ILE A 128 11.01 0.51 7.45
C ILE A 128 12.17 1.37 6.94
N ILE A 129 12.59 2.37 7.72
CA ILE A 129 13.74 3.22 7.36
C ILE A 129 15.00 2.37 7.18
N ALA A 130 15.23 1.37 8.04
CA ALA A 130 16.40 0.49 7.95
C ALA A 130 16.45 -0.34 6.65
N ARG A 131 15.32 -0.56 5.99
CA ARG A 131 15.22 -1.28 4.71
C ARG A 131 15.51 -0.40 3.49
N LEU A 132 15.49 0.92 3.64
CA LEU A 132 15.83 1.84 2.56
C LEU A 132 17.33 1.81 2.27
N ALA A 133 17.72 2.14 1.03
CA ALA A 133 19.11 2.37 0.69
C ALA A 133 19.69 3.52 1.55
N PRO A 134 21.00 3.50 1.86
CA PRO A 134 21.62 4.48 2.77
C PRO A 134 21.31 5.93 2.40
N GLU A 135 21.35 6.27 1.12
CA GLU A 135 21.10 7.63 0.61
C GLU A 135 19.64 8.04 0.88
N ARG A 136 18.70 7.10 0.68
CA ARG A 136 17.26 7.33 0.93
C ARG A 136 16.94 7.51 2.41
N ARG A 137 17.69 6.83 3.29
CA ARG A 137 17.55 7.04 4.75
C ARG A 137 17.89 8.47 5.12
N ILE A 138 18.98 9.01 4.57
CA ILE A 138 19.41 10.39 4.81
C ILE A 138 18.33 11.36 4.33
N GLU A 139 17.80 11.17 3.11
CA GLU A 139 16.73 12.00 2.55
C GLU A 139 15.48 11.98 3.42
N VAL A 140 15.02 10.80 3.84
CA VAL A 140 13.83 10.64 4.70
C VAL A 140 14.03 11.31 6.05
N HIS A 141 15.20 11.14 6.69
CA HIS A 141 15.49 11.82 7.96
C HIS A 141 15.53 13.35 7.81
N ALA A 142 16.11 13.84 6.73
CA ALA A 142 16.14 15.28 6.43
C ALA A 142 14.73 15.83 6.20
N ALA A 143 13.88 15.12 5.45
CA ALA A 143 12.50 15.49 5.20
C ALA A 143 11.66 15.53 6.49
N LEU A 144 11.80 14.51 7.35
CA LEU A 144 11.14 14.48 8.66
C LEU A 144 11.59 15.63 9.55
N ALA A 145 12.90 15.95 9.57
CA ALA A 145 13.43 17.08 10.34
C ALA A 145 12.87 18.42 9.83
N ALA A 146 12.85 18.62 8.50
CA ALA A 146 12.30 19.82 7.88
C ALA A 146 10.80 20.01 8.15
N ALA A 147 10.05 18.89 8.27
CA ALA A 147 8.64 18.89 8.63
C ALA A 147 8.35 19.01 10.12
N GLY A 148 9.39 19.22 10.97
CA GLY A 148 9.24 19.36 12.41
C GLY A 148 9.19 18.04 13.18
N HIS A 149 9.48 16.91 12.55
CA HIS A 149 9.48 15.57 13.15
C HIS A 149 10.89 15.07 13.51
N ALA A 150 11.86 15.95 13.71
CA ALA A 150 13.24 15.59 14.01
C ALA A 150 13.32 14.64 15.22
N GLY A 151 13.89 13.45 15.02
CA GLY A 151 14.04 12.42 16.05
C GLY A 151 12.75 11.79 16.55
N ARG A 152 11.61 12.05 15.90
CA ARG A 152 10.31 11.44 16.22
C ARG A 152 9.61 10.97 14.95
N THR A 153 9.02 9.79 15.02
CA THR A 153 7.99 9.39 14.07
C THR A 153 6.63 9.94 14.55
N TYR A 154 5.73 10.28 13.63
CA TYR A 154 4.34 10.52 14.00
C TYR A 154 3.64 9.19 14.34
N PRO A 155 2.51 9.21 15.09
CA PRO A 155 1.79 7.98 15.40
C PRO A 155 1.37 7.24 14.13
N PRO A 156 1.36 5.88 14.15
CA PRO A 156 0.78 5.12 13.05
C PRO A 156 -0.71 5.45 12.91
N LEU A 157 -1.21 5.38 11.68
CA LEU A 157 -2.63 5.60 11.39
C LEU A 157 -3.50 4.54 12.04
N ALA A 158 -3.03 3.30 12.03
CA ALA A 158 -3.76 2.12 12.47
C ALA A 158 -2.78 1.01 12.87
N GLU A 159 -3.30 -0.02 13.52
CA GLU A 159 -2.59 -1.27 13.75
C GLU A 159 -2.29 -1.97 12.42
N THR A 160 -1.08 -2.53 12.31
CA THR A 160 -0.67 -3.31 11.14
C THR A 160 -0.62 -4.80 11.49
N LEU A 161 -1.23 -5.61 10.64
CA LEU A 161 -1.25 -7.06 10.77
C LEU A 161 -0.12 -7.69 9.93
N GLY A 162 0.35 -8.87 10.36
CA GLY A 162 1.20 -9.70 9.51
C GLY A 162 0.40 -10.42 8.40
N VAL A 163 1.12 -11.04 7.45
CA VAL A 163 0.50 -11.77 6.32
C VAL A 163 -0.52 -12.82 6.78
N TRP A 164 -0.19 -13.62 7.80
CA TRP A 164 -1.08 -14.66 8.32
C TRP A 164 -2.33 -14.10 8.99
N GLN A 165 -2.17 -13.05 9.78
CA GLN A 165 -3.29 -12.37 10.44
C GLN A 165 -4.22 -11.74 9.41
N THR A 166 -3.65 -11.10 8.37
CA THR A 166 -4.40 -10.56 7.23
C THR A 166 -5.20 -11.63 6.51
N ARG A 167 -4.57 -12.75 6.16
CA ARG A 167 -5.27 -13.88 5.52
C ARG A 167 -6.39 -14.44 6.37
N ARG A 168 -6.14 -14.57 7.67
CA ARG A 168 -7.17 -15.05 8.61
C ARG A 168 -8.34 -14.07 8.69
N ALA A 169 -8.08 -12.77 8.78
CA ALA A 169 -9.13 -11.76 8.81
C ALA A 169 -9.96 -11.78 7.53
N LEU A 170 -9.33 -11.88 6.36
CA LEU A 170 -10.01 -11.94 5.07
C LEU A 170 -10.79 -13.25 4.85
N ALA A 171 -10.33 -14.38 5.38
CA ALA A 171 -11.03 -15.66 5.28
C ALA A 171 -12.27 -15.73 6.18
N LEU A 172 -12.30 -14.97 7.26
CA LEU A 172 -13.47 -14.81 8.13
C LEU A 172 -14.54 -13.88 7.54
N TRP A 173 -14.32 -13.38 6.32
CA TRP A 173 -15.18 -12.40 5.71
C TRP A 173 -15.69 -12.82 4.31
N PRO A 174 -16.53 -13.84 4.22
CA PRO A 174 -17.06 -14.32 2.95
C PRO A 174 -18.04 -13.36 2.26
N GLU A 175 -18.61 -12.40 2.99
CA GLU A 175 -19.69 -11.54 2.46
C GLU A 175 -19.24 -10.21 1.88
N ALA A 176 -17.97 -9.80 2.08
CA ALA A 176 -17.50 -8.48 1.68
C ALA A 176 -16.96 -8.38 0.25
N ILE A 177 -16.71 -9.50 -0.43
CA ILE A 177 -16.24 -9.52 -1.81
C ILE A 177 -17.34 -10.11 -2.66
N PRO A 178 -18.09 -9.30 -3.44
CA PRO A 178 -19.07 -9.82 -4.36
C PRO A 178 -18.38 -10.75 -5.36
N GLU A 179 -18.95 -11.93 -5.57
CA GLU A 179 -18.50 -12.82 -6.64
C GLU A 179 -18.48 -12.05 -7.96
N PRO A 180 -17.40 -12.17 -8.75
CA PRO A 180 -17.39 -11.57 -10.07
C PRO A 180 -18.56 -12.20 -10.87
N GLU A 181 -19.52 -11.39 -11.30
CA GLU A 181 -20.53 -11.82 -12.27
C GLU A 181 -19.80 -12.32 -13.52
N ILE A 182 -19.68 -13.63 -13.65
CA ILE A 182 -19.23 -14.26 -14.89
C ILE A 182 -20.34 -14.06 -15.91
N ARG A 183 -20.31 -12.97 -16.66
CA ARG A 183 -21.12 -12.85 -17.86
C ARG A 183 -20.53 -13.80 -18.88
N LEU A 184 -21.14 -14.97 -19.01
CA LEU A 184 -20.94 -15.82 -20.17
C LEU A 184 -21.39 -15.00 -21.38
N ALA A 185 -20.46 -14.70 -22.31
CA ALA A 185 -20.79 -14.12 -23.61
C ALA A 185 -21.67 -15.11 -24.35
N SER A 186 -22.86 -14.67 -24.72
CA SER A 186 -23.79 -15.37 -25.62
C SER A 186 -23.27 -15.28 -27.04
#